data_461dae95fd3772ec21fdcab77a94855d
#
_entry.id   461dae95fd3772ec21fdcab77a94855d
#
_cell.length_a   1.000
_cell.length_b   1.000
_cell.length_c   1.000
_cell.angle_alpha   90.00
_cell.angle_beta   90.00
_cell.angle_gamma   90.00
#
_symmetry.space_group_name_H-M   'P 1'
#
loop_
_entity.id
_entity.type
_entity.pdbx_description
1 polymer ?
#
loop_
_entity_poly.entity_id
_entity_poly.type
_entity_poly.pdbx_seq_one_letter_code
_entity_poly.pdbx_strand_id
1 'polypeptide(L)'
;MNEYSAGPVSLRPRLIVAALALLVVFTGVTALRHWREPPLPPAPRPIRATWTAPSALVVGASGEYPFGLALAPDARRLAFAAARDGHVQLWLQDLSSGVLTPLPGTERAALPFWSRDGQRLGFFADGLIKAFSIDDARVTDLTAVARARGACWSAQGDLIFTNDDGGLSVVAGRESAGTPAAPARVLTAIDREAGEIGHLWPALVPDGAHVVAFVRAEAGARQGLYSIAVKDGARTRLTGAAASGIPVGDQLVYSNDGALIRQTLDIAAGRLIGRAHVLGVRVGHSPLGQLLAAAAGDTLVFSEPMTVERELVWFSRAGVRLGTVGAPADIWSATVAPDGQRVAATVLDPLLRTLDVVAFDGRSLMPSRVSLSIDTDESPVWSPDGSRVAWVQGGRAVMVRGAGAVLPAEVLARFDQRVSLSQWTADGANLVVSRTMPDTHEDLWLVPFRGGGAPRAVVSTPFSDVGGVVSPDGRWIAYASDESGQMDVYVQAIQDRSPGPATRERVSSGGGSDPRWSRTGHELFFRRGGEIHVAMPASGRGQNAVAATSMLFKTEVPARSFDVAPDGRFLLNLPVVTPPPPATMILNWAQPPKVTTTGP
;
A
#
# COMPACT_ATOMS: atom_id res chain seq x y z
N MET A 1 -28.60 -39.55 96.69
CA MET A 1 -27.31 -38.96 96.20
C MET A 1 -27.33 -39.06 94.69
N ASN A 2 -27.72 -38.01 94.04
CA ASN A 2 -27.61 -37.89 92.57
C ASN A 2 -27.03 -36.53 92.23
N GLU A 3 -25.75 -36.51 91.92
CA GLU A 3 -25.09 -35.33 91.41
C GLU A 3 -25.50 -35.08 89.94
N TYR A 4 -26.14 -33.96 89.70
CA TYR A 4 -26.38 -33.44 88.38
C TYR A 4 -25.13 -32.67 87.90
N SER A 5 -24.37 -33.26 87.01
CA SER A 5 -23.30 -32.59 86.26
C SER A 5 -23.89 -31.66 85.21
N ALA A 6 -23.72 -30.36 85.36
CA ALA A 6 -24.06 -29.38 84.37
C ALA A 6 -23.00 -29.39 83.25
N GLY A 7 -23.40 -29.90 82.09
CA GLY A 7 -22.58 -29.90 80.87
C GLY A 7 -22.32 -28.46 80.36
N PRO A 8 -21.21 -28.21 79.60
CA PRO A 8 -20.80 -26.86 79.16
C PRO A 8 -21.78 -26.33 78.10
N VAL A 9 -22.34 -25.18 78.37
CA VAL A 9 -23.20 -24.40 77.45
C VAL A 9 -22.37 -24.05 76.21
N SER A 10 -22.70 -24.64 75.06
CA SER A 10 -22.00 -24.42 73.79
C SER A 10 -22.11 -22.95 73.34
N LEU A 11 -21.01 -22.26 73.28
CA LEU A 11 -20.86 -20.89 72.75
C LEU A 11 -21.13 -20.76 71.22
N ARG A 12 -21.33 -21.90 70.52
CA ARG A 12 -21.46 -21.96 69.07
C ARG A 12 -22.71 -21.26 68.47
N PRO A 13 -23.92 -21.33 69.02
CA PRO A 13 -25.10 -20.67 68.40
C PRO A 13 -25.02 -19.13 68.49
N ARG A 14 -24.39 -18.56 69.56
CA ARG A 14 -24.27 -17.11 69.70
C ARG A 14 -23.29 -16.48 68.75
N LEU A 15 -22.20 -17.18 68.40
CA LEU A 15 -21.24 -16.74 67.39
C LEU A 15 -21.81 -16.79 65.97
N ILE A 16 -22.62 -17.79 65.65
CA ILE A 16 -23.32 -17.89 64.38
C ILE A 16 -24.33 -16.76 64.21
N VAL A 17 -25.11 -16.45 65.21
CA VAL A 17 -26.09 -15.36 65.18
C VAL A 17 -25.38 -13.99 65.04
N ALA A 18 -24.24 -13.80 65.73
CA ALA A 18 -23.45 -12.58 65.63
C ALA A 18 -22.84 -12.44 64.20
N ALA A 19 -22.35 -13.52 63.63
CA ALA A 19 -21.80 -13.51 62.25
C ALA A 19 -22.88 -13.22 61.20
N LEU A 20 -24.07 -13.80 61.34
CA LEU A 20 -25.23 -13.53 60.47
C LEU A 20 -25.72 -12.08 60.59
N ALA A 21 -25.77 -11.53 61.82
CA ALA A 21 -26.13 -10.14 62.04
C ALA A 21 -25.10 -9.16 61.40
N LEU A 22 -23.79 -9.45 61.52
CA LEU A 22 -22.74 -8.68 60.84
C LEU A 22 -22.84 -8.78 59.33
N LEU A 23 -23.16 -9.94 58.76
CA LEU A 23 -23.37 -10.13 57.32
C LEU A 23 -24.57 -9.31 56.82
N VAL A 24 -25.69 -9.31 57.56
CA VAL A 24 -26.89 -8.51 57.23
C VAL A 24 -26.59 -7.00 57.32
N VAL A 25 -25.86 -6.56 58.31
CA VAL A 25 -25.45 -5.16 58.42
C VAL A 25 -24.48 -4.78 57.28
N PHE A 26 -23.50 -5.66 56.94
CA PHE A 26 -22.57 -5.42 55.86
C PHE A 26 -23.28 -5.38 54.52
N THR A 27 -24.20 -6.34 54.23
CA THR A 27 -25.00 -6.32 53.01
C THR A 27 -25.96 -5.13 52.96
N GLY A 28 -26.55 -4.73 54.09
CA GLY A 28 -27.39 -3.55 54.20
C GLY A 28 -26.62 -2.25 53.93
N VAL A 29 -25.40 -2.11 54.46
CA VAL A 29 -24.53 -0.93 54.25
C VAL A 29 -24.03 -0.89 52.81
N THR A 30 -23.65 -2.02 52.21
CA THR A 30 -23.26 -2.09 50.79
C THR A 30 -24.42 -1.80 49.85
N ALA A 31 -25.62 -2.32 50.13
CA ALA A 31 -26.83 -1.99 49.39
C ALA A 31 -27.20 -0.51 49.48
N LEU A 32 -27.09 0.08 50.70
CA LEU A 32 -27.36 1.52 50.93
C LEU A 32 -26.35 2.41 50.25
N ARG A 33 -25.05 2.02 50.20
CA ARG A 33 -24.03 2.69 49.43
C ARG A 33 -24.32 2.63 47.93
N HIS A 34 -24.65 1.46 47.40
CA HIS A 34 -25.00 1.28 46.00
C HIS A 34 -26.25 2.05 45.58
N TRP A 35 -27.21 2.22 46.51
CA TRP A 35 -28.44 3.00 46.28
C TRP A 35 -28.19 4.53 46.35
N ARG A 36 -27.13 4.97 47.05
CA ARG A 36 -26.72 6.39 47.14
C ARG A 36 -25.71 6.82 46.12
N GLU A 37 -25.11 5.90 45.40
CA GLU A 37 -24.26 6.25 44.26
C GLU A 37 -25.15 6.82 43.14
N PRO A 38 -24.94 8.07 42.70
CA PRO A 38 -25.68 8.59 41.57
C PRO A 38 -25.48 7.64 40.38
N PRO A 39 -26.52 7.36 39.59
CA PRO A 39 -26.38 6.54 38.40
C PRO A 39 -25.23 7.13 37.56
N LEU A 40 -24.29 6.27 37.16
CA LEU A 40 -23.22 6.68 36.26
C LEU A 40 -23.82 7.45 35.07
N PRO A 41 -23.29 8.60 34.72
CA PRO A 41 -23.78 9.36 33.58
C PRO A 41 -23.84 8.42 32.36
N PRO A 42 -24.89 8.54 31.54
CA PRO A 42 -25.00 7.69 30.37
C PRO A 42 -23.75 7.85 29.52
N ALA A 43 -23.18 6.73 29.09
CA ALA A 43 -22.01 6.73 28.23
C ALA A 43 -22.25 7.68 27.02
N PRO A 44 -21.29 8.55 26.70
CA PRO A 44 -21.45 9.48 25.59
C PRO A 44 -21.70 8.71 24.28
N ARG A 45 -22.65 9.19 23.49
CA ARG A 45 -22.97 8.55 22.21
C ARG A 45 -21.86 8.83 21.19
N PRO A 46 -21.57 7.91 20.25
CA PRO A 46 -20.69 8.21 19.14
C PRO A 46 -21.20 9.42 18.33
N ILE A 47 -20.32 10.39 18.11
CA ILE A 47 -20.60 11.57 17.28
C ILE A 47 -19.81 11.40 15.99
N ARG A 48 -20.50 11.48 14.85
CA ARG A 48 -19.86 11.48 13.53
C ARG A 48 -19.76 12.89 13.02
N ALA A 49 -18.57 13.26 12.57
CA ALA A 49 -18.26 14.55 11.94
C ALA A 49 -17.48 14.31 10.64
N THR A 50 -17.61 15.21 9.71
CA THR A 50 -16.81 15.19 8.48
C THR A 50 -15.62 16.12 8.67
N TRP A 51 -14.42 15.60 8.42
CA TRP A 51 -13.19 16.39 8.37
C TRP A 51 -12.82 16.65 6.91
N THR A 52 -12.67 17.92 6.55
CA THR A 52 -12.18 18.33 5.24
C THR A 52 -10.91 19.15 5.42
N ALA A 53 -9.90 18.85 4.63
CA ALA A 53 -8.74 19.73 4.54
C ALA A 53 -9.18 21.09 3.95
N PRO A 54 -8.54 22.21 4.36
CA PRO A 54 -8.76 23.49 3.73
C PRO A 54 -8.55 23.42 2.23
N SER A 55 -9.37 24.13 1.45
CA SER A 55 -9.40 24.07 -0.02
C SER A 55 -8.06 24.42 -0.72
N ALA A 56 -7.16 25.13 -0.01
CA ALA A 56 -5.82 25.44 -0.50
C ALA A 56 -4.83 24.27 -0.36
N LEU A 57 -5.22 23.15 0.26
CA LEU A 57 -4.36 22.00 0.51
C LEU A 57 -4.85 20.77 -0.25
N VAL A 58 -3.93 20.10 -0.94
CA VAL A 58 -4.19 18.80 -1.58
C VAL A 58 -3.59 17.71 -0.70
N VAL A 59 -4.44 17.02 0.06
CA VAL A 59 -4.04 15.87 0.89
C VAL A 59 -3.79 14.66 0.00
N GLY A 60 -2.77 13.86 0.29
CA GLY A 60 -2.44 12.66 -0.50
C GLY A 60 -1.75 12.95 -1.83
N ALA A 61 -1.22 14.15 -2.02
CA ALA A 61 -0.53 14.56 -3.25
C ALA A 61 0.75 13.75 -3.55
N SER A 62 1.24 12.94 -2.62
CA SER A 62 2.45 12.11 -2.80
C SER A 62 2.23 10.85 -3.65
N GLY A 63 1.08 10.68 -4.29
CA GLY A 63 0.80 9.64 -5.30
C GLY A 63 0.91 8.18 -4.82
N GLU A 64 1.98 7.84 -4.17
CA GLU A 64 2.27 6.48 -3.66
C GLU A 64 1.63 6.23 -2.28
N TYR A 65 1.40 7.29 -1.50
CA TYR A 65 0.84 7.23 -0.14
C TYR A 65 -0.37 8.17 0.00
N PRO A 66 -1.54 7.75 -0.47
CA PRO A 66 -2.73 8.61 -0.55
C PRO A 66 -3.27 9.06 0.81
N PHE A 67 -2.82 8.45 1.90
CA PHE A 67 -3.33 8.72 3.25
C PHE A 67 -2.18 8.89 4.24
N GLY A 68 -1.76 10.13 4.44
CA GLY A 68 -0.73 10.47 5.43
C GLY A 68 -1.35 11.18 6.63
N LEU A 69 -2.32 10.55 7.34
CA LEU A 69 -2.92 11.09 8.56
C LEU A 69 -2.37 10.39 9.80
N ALA A 70 -2.05 11.13 10.84
CA ALA A 70 -1.67 10.61 12.14
C ALA A 70 -2.33 11.42 13.27
N LEU A 71 -3.12 10.77 14.09
CA LEU A 71 -3.74 11.37 15.26
C LEU A 71 -2.78 11.27 16.44
N ALA A 72 -2.55 12.40 17.12
CA ALA A 72 -1.70 12.44 18.30
C ALA A 72 -2.28 11.58 19.45
N PRO A 73 -1.44 11.07 20.37
CA PRO A 73 -1.90 10.24 21.49
C PRO A 73 -2.94 10.92 22.39
N ASP A 74 -2.92 12.27 22.45
CA ASP A 74 -3.89 13.08 23.18
C ASP A 74 -5.24 13.24 22.45
N ALA A 75 -5.35 12.72 21.22
CA ALA A 75 -6.50 12.85 20.31
C ALA A 75 -6.91 14.29 19.98
N ARG A 76 -6.04 15.29 20.26
CA ARG A 76 -6.32 16.72 20.01
C ARG A 76 -5.65 17.28 18.78
N ARG A 77 -4.60 16.62 18.30
CA ARG A 77 -3.80 17.09 17.16
C ARG A 77 -3.79 16.07 16.06
N LEU A 78 -4.06 16.53 14.84
CA LEU A 78 -4.02 15.73 13.62
C LEU A 78 -2.85 16.21 12.76
N ALA A 79 -1.89 15.34 12.48
CA ALA A 79 -0.82 15.59 11.54
C ALA A 79 -1.13 14.94 10.20
N PHE A 80 -0.83 15.62 9.10
CA PHE A 80 -1.02 15.08 7.75
C PHE A 80 -0.08 15.70 6.72
N ALA A 81 0.19 14.94 5.67
CA ALA A 81 0.95 15.41 4.52
C ALA A 81 0.00 16.03 3.50
N ALA A 82 0.30 17.26 3.07
CA ALA A 82 -0.48 17.93 2.04
C ALA A 82 0.39 18.86 1.19
N ALA A 83 0.00 19.04 -0.07
CA ALA A 83 0.62 20.01 -0.97
C ALA A 83 -0.09 21.36 -0.89
N ARG A 84 0.70 22.43 -0.88
CA ARG A 84 0.29 23.80 -1.16
C ARG A 84 1.19 24.33 -2.27
N ASP A 85 0.60 24.87 -3.34
CA ASP A 85 1.34 25.42 -4.47
C ASP A 85 2.38 24.44 -5.07
N GLY A 86 2.03 23.15 -5.09
CA GLY A 86 2.90 22.06 -5.58
C GLY A 86 3.97 21.56 -4.61
N HIS A 87 4.10 22.16 -3.43
CA HIS A 87 5.09 21.78 -2.41
C HIS A 87 4.43 20.93 -1.32
N VAL A 88 4.84 19.68 -1.19
CA VAL A 88 4.35 18.75 -0.15
C VAL A 88 5.12 19.00 1.14
N GLN A 89 4.40 19.14 2.26
CA GLN A 89 4.97 19.22 3.61
C GLN A 89 3.96 18.67 4.64
N LEU A 90 4.40 18.51 5.89
CA LEU A 90 3.48 18.19 6.99
C LEU A 90 2.75 19.43 7.48
N TRP A 91 1.50 19.19 7.85
CA TRP A 91 0.61 20.14 8.48
C TRP A 91 0.12 19.56 9.80
N LEU A 92 -0.01 20.42 10.79
CA LEU A 92 -0.55 20.09 12.10
C LEU A 92 -1.84 20.88 12.32
N GLN A 93 -2.92 20.17 12.58
CA GLN A 93 -4.19 20.78 12.95
C GLN A 93 -4.52 20.49 14.40
N ASP A 94 -4.80 21.54 15.17
CA ASP A 94 -5.44 21.44 16.47
C ASP A 94 -6.94 21.24 16.27
N LEU A 95 -7.46 20.10 16.71
CA LEU A 95 -8.87 19.72 16.49
C LEU A 95 -9.84 20.50 17.37
N SER A 96 -9.37 21.11 18.46
CA SER A 96 -10.21 21.90 19.37
C SER A 96 -10.41 23.34 18.89
N SER A 97 -9.36 23.96 18.36
CA SER A 97 -9.38 25.34 17.87
C SER A 97 -9.56 25.45 16.36
N GLY A 98 -9.31 24.35 15.63
CA GLY A 98 -9.28 24.34 14.16
C GLY A 98 -8.04 24.99 13.55
N VAL A 99 -7.09 25.45 14.39
CA VAL A 99 -5.85 26.11 13.91
C VAL A 99 -5.00 25.11 13.13
N LEU A 100 -4.54 25.56 11.97
CA LEU A 100 -3.72 24.79 11.04
C LEU A 100 -2.34 25.43 10.91
N THR A 101 -1.28 24.65 11.19
CA THR A 101 0.11 25.11 11.20
C THR A 101 0.95 24.27 10.24
N PRO A 102 1.66 24.89 9.28
CA PRO A 102 2.66 24.17 8.50
C PRO A 102 3.88 23.84 9.35
N LEU A 103 4.50 22.68 9.13
CA LEU A 103 5.70 22.26 9.85
C LEU A 103 6.94 22.49 8.97
N PRO A 104 7.78 23.49 9.27
CA PRO A 104 8.94 23.81 8.45
C PRO A 104 9.99 22.69 8.50
N GLY A 105 10.74 22.49 7.39
CA GLY A 105 11.75 21.44 7.27
C GLY A 105 11.18 20.04 7.05
N THR A 106 9.87 19.94 6.75
CA THR A 106 9.20 18.67 6.45
C THR A 106 8.81 18.55 4.98
N GLU A 107 9.59 19.19 4.09
CA GLU A 107 9.35 19.12 2.65
C GLU A 107 9.44 17.68 2.16
N ARG A 108 8.55 17.32 1.22
CA ARG A 108 8.40 15.97 0.65
C ARG A 108 8.05 14.87 1.67
N ALA A 109 7.58 15.27 2.86
CA ALA A 109 7.21 14.32 3.89
C ALA A 109 6.00 13.46 3.52
N ALA A 110 6.05 12.20 3.97
CA ALA A 110 4.96 11.23 3.87
C ALA A 110 4.83 10.44 5.17
N LEU A 111 3.65 9.80 5.36
CA LEU A 111 3.40 8.82 6.42
C LEU A 111 3.82 9.30 7.82
N PRO A 112 3.26 10.40 8.32
CA PRO A 112 3.56 10.86 9.68
C PRO A 112 3.14 9.83 10.74
N PHE A 113 3.89 9.75 11.84
CA PHE A 113 3.57 8.92 13.01
C PHE A 113 4.07 9.57 14.29
N TRP A 114 3.27 9.52 15.36
CA TRP A 114 3.57 10.18 16.60
C TRP A 114 4.43 9.33 17.55
N SER A 115 5.30 10.00 18.32
CA SER A 115 5.86 9.42 19.54
C SER A 115 4.76 9.29 20.62
N ARG A 116 4.96 8.37 21.56
CA ARG A 116 3.97 8.05 22.59
C ARG A 116 3.63 9.26 23.51
N ASP A 117 4.60 10.13 23.75
CA ASP A 117 4.45 11.37 24.51
C ASP A 117 3.82 12.52 23.72
N GLY A 118 3.64 12.35 22.39
CA GLY A 118 3.13 13.38 21.51
C GLY A 118 4.06 14.57 21.28
N GLN A 119 5.35 14.43 21.62
CA GLN A 119 6.34 15.52 21.49
C GLN A 119 7.14 15.43 20.20
N ARG A 120 7.16 14.25 19.55
CA ARG A 120 7.86 14.06 18.29
C ARG A 120 6.94 13.50 17.22
N LEU A 121 7.09 13.99 16.00
CA LEU A 121 6.39 13.49 14.82
C LEU A 121 7.42 12.88 13.86
N GLY A 122 7.43 11.56 13.73
CA GLY A 122 8.24 10.85 12.74
C GLY A 122 7.60 10.95 11.37
N PHE A 123 8.41 10.94 10.31
CA PHE A 123 7.95 10.96 8.92
C PHE A 123 9.03 10.43 7.97
N PHE A 124 8.62 10.08 6.77
CA PHE A 124 9.52 9.65 5.70
C PHE A 124 9.72 10.79 4.72
N ALA A 125 10.99 11.08 4.38
CA ALA A 125 11.36 12.01 3.32
C ALA A 125 12.77 11.70 2.80
N ASP A 126 12.97 11.78 1.48
CA ASP A 126 14.29 11.70 0.83
C ASP A 126 15.08 10.41 1.12
N GLY A 127 14.41 9.28 1.24
CA GLY A 127 15.06 8.01 1.59
C GLY A 127 15.50 7.91 3.06
N LEU A 128 14.95 8.76 3.92
CA LEU A 128 15.23 8.79 5.35
C LEU A 128 13.93 8.71 6.16
N ILE A 129 14.03 8.16 7.37
CA ILE A 129 13.07 8.41 8.43
C ILE A 129 13.62 9.57 9.26
N LYS A 130 12.80 10.61 9.42
CA LYS A 130 13.11 11.84 10.13
C LYS A 130 12.15 12.05 11.29
N ALA A 131 12.53 12.87 12.26
CA ALA A 131 11.67 13.31 13.35
C ALA A 131 11.61 14.83 13.40
N PHE A 132 10.40 15.36 13.55
CA PHE A 132 10.12 16.76 13.86
C PHE A 132 9.80 16.86 15.35
N SER A 133 10.50 17.73 16.08
CA SER A 133 10.23 18.05 17.49
C SER A 133 9.18 19.16 17.57
N ILE A 134 8.12 18.92 18.36
CA ILE A 134 7.02 19.89 18.51
C ILE A 134 7.46 21.12 19.31
N ASP A 135 8.36 20.94 20.28
CA ASP A 135 8.74 22.02 21.20
C ASP A 135 9.67 23.06 20.58
N ASP A 136 10.65 22.61 19.77
CA ASP A 136 11.69 23.47 19.20
C ASP A 136 11.65 23.55 17.66
N ALA A 137 10.66 22.92 17.03
CA ALA A 137 10.43 22.88 15.57
C ALA A 137 11.65 22.36 14.77
N ARG A 138 12.47 21.50 15.38
CA ARG A 138 13.69 20.97 14.79
C ARG A 138 13.46 19.63 14.12
N VAL A 139 14.05 19.45 12.93
CA VAL A 139 14.07 18.17 12.20
C VAL A 139 15.41 17.47 12.44
N THR A 140 15.33 16.16 12.70
CA THR A 140 16.50 15.28 12.89
C THR A 140 16.38 14.06 12.01
N ASP A 141 17.47 13.64 11.36
CA ASP A 141 17.54 12.41 10.61
C ASP A 141 17.73 11.23 11.58
N LEU A 142 16.90 10.19 11.47
CA LEU A 142 16.94 9.02 12.34
C LEU A 142 17.69 7.85 11.69
N THR A 143 17.27 7.41 10.51
CA THR A 143 17.87 6.28 9.78
C THR A 143 17.53 6.35 8.30
N ALA A 144 18.37 5.71 7.47
CA ALA A 144 18.08 5.53 6.05
C ALA A 144 17.09 4.39 5.84
N VAL A 145 16.20 4.56 4.86
CA VAL A 145 15.27 3.54 4.37
C VAL A 145 14.88 3.89 2.94
N ALA A 146 15.12 2.98 2.00
CA ALA A 146 14.83 3.25 0.59
C ALA A 146 13.32 3.29 0.28
N ARG A 147 12.50 2.57 1.06
CA ARG A 147 11.05 2.44 0.84
C ARG A 147 10.26 2.67 2.11
N ALA A 148 9.38 3.67 2.08
CA ALA A 148 8.49 3.97 3.21
C ALA A 148 7.37 2.92 3.33
N ARG A 149 7.41 2.09 4.39
CA ARG A 149 6.45 1.00 4.63
C ARG A 149 5.95 0.93 6.07
N GLY A 150 6.02 2.06 6.76
CA GLY A 150 5.56 2.24 8.12
C GLY A 150 6.66 2.17 9.18
N ALA A 151 6.46 2.95 10.24
CA ALA A 151 7.30 2.98 11.42
C ALA A 151 6.47 3.36 12.66
N CYS A 152 6.98 3.04 13.84
CA CYS A 152 6.45 3.50 15.13
C CYS A 152 7.59 3.64 16.15
N TRP A 153 7.32 4.37 17.21
CA TRP A 153 8.24 4.48 18.34
C TRP A 153 7.98 3.38 19.36
N SER A 154 9.03 2.79 19.94
CA SER A 154 8.94 1.89 21.09
C SER A 154 8.61 2.69 22.37
N ALA A 155 8.28 1.98 23.44
CA ALA A 155 8.07 2.61 24.75
C ALA A 155 9.33 3.29 25.30
N GLN A 156 10.51 2.83 24.90
CA GLN A 156 11.82 3.37 25.28
C GLN A 156 12.30 4.50 24.36
N GLY A 157 11.52 4.82 23.31
CA GLY A 157 11.86 5.84 22.33
C GLY A 157 12.70 5.34 21.16
N ASP A 158 12.92 4.01 21.03
CA ASP A 158 13.55 3.43 19.85
C ASP A 158 12.58 3.47 18.67
N LEU A 159 13.15 3.52 17.46
CA LEU A 159 12.38 3.47 16.22
C LEU A 159 12.25 2.03 15.73
N ILE A 160 11.02 1.57 15.52
CA ILE A 160 10.70 0.27 14.91
C ILE A 160 10.14 0.56 13.51
N PHE A 161 10.73 -0.01 12.48
CA PHE A 161 10.34 0.28 11.09
C PHE A 161 10.48 -0.93 10.18
N THR A 162 9.77 -0.92 9.06
CA THR A 162 9.98 -1.91 7.99
C THR A 162 11.27 -1.56 7.24
N ASN A 163 12.23 -2.48 7.24
CA ASN A 163 13.51 -2.33 6.54
C ASN A 163 13.39 -2.66 5.04
N ASP A 164 14.46 -2.44 4.28
CA ASP A 164 14.47 -2.64 2.84
C ASP A 164 14.34 -4.12 2.42
N ASP A 165 14.74 -5.06 3.28
CA ASP A 165 14.54 -6.50 3.07
C ASP A 165 13.10 -6.96 3.31
N GLY A 166 12.24 -6.07 3.80
CA GLY A 166 10.82 -6.32 4.08
C GLY A 166 10.51 -6.82 5.48
N GLY A 167 11.51 -7.10 6.33
CA GLY A 167 11.34 -7.41 7.75
C GLY A 167 11.19 -6.15 8.61
N LEU A 168 11.12 -6.33 9.93
CA LEU A 168 11.17 -5.22 10.88
C LEU A 168 12.57 -5.07 11.46
N SER A 169 12.99 -3.82 11.64
CA SER A 169 14.23 -3.45 12.34
C SER A 169 13.97 -2.46 13.47
N VAL A 170 14.88 -2.44 14.43
CA VAL A 170 14.87 -1.50 15.55
C VAL A 170 16.18 -0.72 15.54
N VAL A 171 16.08 0.60 15.63
CA VAL A 171 17.24 1.49 15.82
C VAL A 171 17.02 2.29 17.10
N ALA A 172 18.08 2.44 17.90
CA ALA A 172 18.02 3.22 19.13
C ALA A 172 17.61 4.68 18.86
N GLY A 173 16.68 5.18 19.64
CA GLY A 173 16.22 6.56 19.56
C GLY A 173 17.39 7.52 19.82
N ARG A 174 17.60 8.45 18.90
CA ARG A 174 18.64 9.49 19.07
C ARG A 174 18.15 10.57 20.01
N GLU A 175 18.84 10.73 21.14
CA GLU A 175 18.58 11.84 22.06
C GLU A 175 19.32 13.14 21.69
N SER A 176 20.35 13.08 20.81
CA SER A 176 21.18 14.24 20.49
C SER A 176 21.65 14.27 19.02
N ALA A 177 21.63 15.45 18.41
CA ALA A 177 22.28 15.69 17.13
C ALA A 177 23.79 15.48 17.25
N GLY A 178 24.38 14.67 16.35
CA GLY A 178 25.82 14.42 16.30
C GLY A 178 26.29 13.05 16.77
N THR A 179 25.42 12.25 17.40
CA THR A 179 25.77 10.86 17.73
C THR A 179 25.62 9.98 16.47
N PRO A 180 26.62 9.16 16.08
CA PRO A 180 26.46 8.20 14.98
C PRO A 180 25.27 7.29 15.25
N ALA A 181 24.47 7.02 14.22
CA ALA A 181 23.38 6.07 14.35
C ALA A 181 23.93 4.71 14.79
N ALA A 182 23.42 4.15 15.87
CA ALA A 182 23.67 2.75 16.19
C ALA A 182 23.16 1.88 15.02
N PRO A 183 23.86 0.77 14.68
CA PRO A 183 23.39 -0.11 13.63
C PRO A 183 21.98 -0.63 13.97
N ALA A 184 21.09 -0.65 13.00
CA ALA A 184 19.75 -1.17 13.19
C ALA A 184 19.82 -2.69 13.49
N ARG A 185 19.13 -3.12 14.54
CA ARG A 185 18.97 -4.55 14.88
C ARG A 185 17.77 -5.09 14.11
N VAL A 186 17.95 -6.18 13.38
CA VAL A 186 16.83 -6.90 12.76
C VAL A 186 15.96 -7.50 13.86
N LEU A 187 14.68 -7.17 13.86
CA LEU A 187 13.68 -7.71 14.78
C LEU A 187 12.99 -8.94 14.18
N THR A 188 12.60 -8.85 12.90
CA THR A 188 12.02 -9.97 12.16
C THR A 188 12.59 -10.04 10.74
N ALA A 189 12.73 -11.25 10.21
CA ALA A 189 13.01 -11.51 8.80
C ALA A 189 11.79 -12.13 8.12
N ILE A 190 11.61 -11.86 6.83
CA ILE A 190 10.56 -12.48 6.02
C ILE A 190 10.91 -13.93 5.70
N ASP A 191 9.92 -14.80 5.73
CA ASP A 191 10.02 -16.20 5.31
C ASP A 191 9.60 -16.32 3.83
N ARG A 192 10.57 -16.16 2.92
CA ARG A 192 10.32 -16.18 1.47
C ARG A 192 9.87 -17.56 0.98
N GLU A 193 10.37 -18.65 1.59
CA GLU A 193 9.95 -20.00 1.24
C GLU A 193 8.48 -20.25 1.56
N ALA A 194 7.99 -19.59 2.60
CA ALA A 194 6.59 -19.59 2.99
C ALA A 194 5.73 -18.56 2.25
N GLY A 195 6.29 -17.84 1.24
CA GLY A 195 5.60 -16.85 0.43
C GLY A 195 5.38 -15.51 1.13
N GLU A 196 6.10 -15.19 2.21
CA GLU A 196 6.02 -13.86 2.82
C GLU A 196 6.72 -12.81 1.95
N ILE A 197 6.07 -11.65 1.78
CA ILE A 197 6.55 -10.52 0.97
C ILE A 197 7.04 -9.38 1.87
N GLY A 198 6.43 -9.20 3.06
CA GLY A 198 6.83 -8.13 3.96
C GLY A 198 6.04 -8.10 5.27
N HIS A 199 6.70 -7.56 6.30
CA HIS A 199 6.14 -7.19 7.59
C HIS A 199 5.99 -5.67 7.62
N LEU A 200 4.78 -5.18 7.44
CA LEU A 200 4.49 -3.80 7.09
C LEU A 200 3.70 -3.11 8.20
N TRP A 201 3.81 -1.78 8.25
CA TRP A 201 2.97 -0.91 9.08
C TRP A 201 2.98 -1.28 10.56
N PRO A 202 4.16 -1.38 11.22
CA PRO A 202 4.20 -1.66 12.64
C PRO A 202 3.52 -0.56 13.44
N ALA A 203 2.71 -0.96 14.44
CA ALA A 203 2.03 -0.08 15.37
C ALA A 203 2.24 -0.59 16.79
N LEU A 204 2.75 0.28 17.69
CA LEU A 204 3.04 -0.10 19.07
C LEU A 204 1.76 -0.44 19.83
N VAL A 205 1.73 -1.57 20.50
CA VAL A 205 0.69 -1.93 21.46
C VAL A 205 0.88 -1.12 22.76
N PRO A 206 -0.20 -0.72 23.46
CA PRO A 206 -0.09 0.08 24.69
C PRO A 206 0.75 -0.53 25.82
N ASP A 207 0.99 -1.84 25.82
CA ASP A 207 1.88 -2.53 26.76
C ASP A 207 3.36 -2.13 26.59
N GLY A 208 3.72 -1.55 25.42
CA GLY A 208 5.09 -1.16 25.10
C GLY A 208 6.03 -2.33 24.77
N ALA A 209 5.57 -3.57 24.88
CA ALA A 209 6.35 -4.79 24.66
C ALA A 209 6.07 -5.47 23.31
N HIS A 210 4.98 -5.12 22.65
CA HIS A 210 4.56 -5.70 21.38
C HIS A 210 4.25 -4.64 20.33
N VAL A 211 4.39 -5.01 19.08
CA VAL A 211 3.84 -4.27 17.92
C VAL A 211 2.84 -5.16 17.18
N VAL A 212 1.80 -4.54 16.65
CA VAL A 212 0.96 -5.17 15.64
C VAL A 212 1.50 -4.79 14.27
N ALA A 213 1.76 -5.78 13.42
CA ALA A 213 2.20 -5.55 12.05
C ALA A 213 1.38 -6.37 11.05
N PHE A 214 1.28 -5.87 9.82
CA PHE A 214 0.66 -6.58 8.72
C PHE A 214 1.69 -7.44 8.00
N VAL A 215 1.53 -8.75 8.08
CA VAL A 215 2.32 -9.69 7.27
C VAL A 215 1.62 -9.85 5.93
N ARG A 216 2.27 -9.39 4.87
CA ARG A 216 1.84 -9.59 3.49
C ARG A 216 2.45 -10.87 2.94
N ALA A 217 1.65 -11.70 2.28
CA ALA A 217 2.08 -12.95 1.67
C ALA A 217 1.39 -13.19 0.33
N GLU A 218 2.00 -13.97 -0.55
CA GLU A 218 1.45 -14.32 -1.88
C GLU A 218 0.19 -15.19 -1.78
N ALA A 219 0.13 -16.10 -0.82
CA ALA A 219 -1.02 -16.97 -0.60
C ALA A 219 -1.70 -16.67 0.74
N GLY A 220 -3.03 -16.59 0.73
CA GLY A 220 -3.85 -16.07 1.81
C GLY A 220 -3.69 -16.70 3.20
N ALA A 221 -3.12 -17.92 3.33
CA ALA A 221 -3.04 -18.61 4.61
C ALA A 221 -2.14 -17.92 5.65
N ARG A 222 -1.08 -17.23 5.22
CA ARG A 222 -0.14 -16.52 6.12
C ARG A 222 -0.36 -15.02 6.18
N GLN A 223 -1.06 -14.44 5.23
CA GLN A 223 -1.40 -13.03 5.26
C GLN A 223 -2.28 -12.69 6.46
N GLY A 224 -2.01 -11.55 7.10
CA GLY A 224 -2.84 -11.08 8.20
C GLY A 224 -2.12 -10.17 9.19
N LEU A 225 -2.78 -9.89 10.28
CA LEU A 225 -2.22 -9.14 11.40
C LEU A 225 -1.54 -10.10 12.38
N TYR A 226 -0.36 -9.67 12.85
CA TYR A 226 0.44 -10.40 13.83
C TYR A 226 0.81 -9.49 14.99
N SER A 227 0.77 -10.05 16.20
CA SER A 227 1.43 -9.49 17.38
C SER A 227 2.88 -9.95 17.37
N ILE A 228 3.82 -9.03 17.49
CA ILE A 228 5.27 -9.28 17.42
C ILE A 228 5.91 -8.72 18.67
N ALA A 229 6.61 -9.57 19.45
CA ALA A 229 7.32 -9.13 20.63
C ALA A 229 8.55 -8.31 20.26
N VAL A 230 8.70 -7.11 20.82
CA VAL A 230 9.82 -6.18 20.54
C VAL A 230 11.15 -6.72 21.03
N LYS A 231 11.14 -7.58 22.06
CA LYS A 231 12.33 -8.16 22.65
C LYS A 231 13.09 -9.10 21.71
N ASP A 232 12.39 -10.00 21.06
CA ASP A 232 12.96 -11.14 20.34
C ASP A 232 12.32 -11.42 18.97
N GLY A 233 11.32 -10.66 18.56
CA GLY A 233 10.62 -10.83 17.30
C GLY A 233 9.67 -12.02 17.24
N ALA A 234 9.40 -12.68 18.38
CA ALA A 234 8.40 -13.75 18.44
C ALA A 234 7.04 -13.24 17.97
N ARG A 235 6.40 -13.99 17.07
CA ARG A 235 5.17 -13.54 16.40
C ARG A 235 4.01 -14.50 16.58
N THR A 236 2.82 -13.94 16.83
CA THR A 236 1.56 -14.68 16.94
C THR A 236 0.54 -14.06 16.00
N ARG A 237 -0.10 -14.90 15.17
CA ARG A 237 -1.13 -14.42 14.23
C ARG A 237 -2.41 -14.05 14.98
N LEU A 238 -2.89 -12.83 14.74
CA LEU A 238 -4.14 -12.31 15.33
C LEU A 238 -5.35 -12.60 14.46
N THR A 239 -5.27 -12.29 13.16
CA THR A 239 -6.38 -12.44 12.22
C THR A 239 -5.88 -12.42 10.77
N GLY A 240 -6.73 -12.86 9.84
CA GLY A 240 -6.47 -12.87 8.39
C GLY A 240 -6.82 -11.56 7.66
N ALA A 241 -6.69 -10.40 8.30
CA ALA A 241 -6.99 -9.11 7.68
C ALA A 241 -6.15 -8.84 6.42
N ALA A 242 -6.68 -8.01 5.53
CA ALA A 242 -6.02 -7.60 4.28
C ALA A 242 -5.22 -6.29 4.40
N ALA A 243 -5.20 -5.67 5.58
CA ALA A 243 -4.56 -4.38 5.85
C ALA A 243 -4.02 -4.30 7.29
N SER A 244 -3.25 -3.25 7.57
CA SER A 244 -2.71 -2.97 8.90
C SER A 244 -3.81 -2.77 9.96
N GLY A 245 -3.42 -2.91 11.23
CA GLY A 245 -4.28 -2.68 12.38
C GLY A 245 -3.75 -1.56 13.28
N ILE A 246 -4.65 -0.94 14.02
CA ILE A 246 -4.33 0.15 14.95
C ILE A 246 -4.70 -0.28 16.36
N PRO A 247 -3.74 -0.57 17.24
CA PRO A 247 -4.00 -0.85 18.64
C PRO A 247 -4.31 0.46 19.40
N VAL A 248 -5.42 0.47 20.14
CA VAL A 248 -5.86 1.61 20.97
C VAL A 248 -6.42 1.09 22.27
N GLY A 249 -5.77 1.39 23.41
CA GLY A 249 -6.14 0.80 24.68
C GLY A 249 -6.06 -0.73 24.62
N ASP A 250 -7.13 -1.39 24.99
CA ASP A 250 -7.30 -2.85 24.90
C ASP A 250 -8.00 -3.28 23.60
N GLN A 251 -8.18 -2.38 22.63
CA GLN A 251 -8.86 -2.66 21.37
C GLN A 251 -7.87 -2.69 20.21
N LEU A 252 -8.14 -3.56 19.23
CA LEU A 252 -7.56 -3.51 17.91
C LEU A 252 -8.61 -3.05 16.90
N VAL A 253 -8.31 -1.97 16.18
CA VAL A 253 -9.10 -1.50 15.03
C VAL A 253 -8.46 -2.03 13.76
N TYR A 254 -9.21 -2.73 12.93
CA TYR A 254 -8.74 -3.33 11.69
C TYR A 254 -9.85 -3.41 10.65
N SER A 255 -9.51 -3.77 9.42
CA SER A 255 -10.49 -3.97 8.35
C SER A 255 -10.65 -5.44 7.99
N ASN A 256 -11.90 -5.86 7.78
CA ASN A 256 -12.22 -7.13 7.13
C ASN A 256 -13.28 -6.89 6.06
N ASP A 257 -13.01 -7.34 4.83
CA ASP A 257 -13.85 -7.11 3.63
C ASP A 257 -14.30 -5.65 3.46
N GLY A 258 -13.40 -4.71 3.78
CA GLY A 258 -13.65 -3.28 3.71
C GLY A 258 -14.49 -2.70 4.86
N ALA A 259 -15.04 -3.52 5.75
CA ALA A 259 -15.71 -3.05 6.96
C ALA A 259 -14.68 -2.75 8.05
N LEU A 260 -14.80 -1.60 8.72
CA LEU A 260 -13.98 -1.27 9.87
C LEU A 260 -14.51 -1.97 11.11
N ILE A 261 -13.64 -2.70 11.79
CA ILE A 261 -13.93 -3.57 12.92
C ILE A 261 -13.13 -3.12 14.13
N ARG A 262 -13.70 -3.19 15.31
CA ARG A 262 -12.99 -3.19 16.58
C ARG A 262 -13.17 -4.52 17.29
N GLN A 263 -12.12 -5.00 17.93
CA GLN A 263 -12.17 -6.21 18.75
C GLN A 263 -11.19 -6.10 19.90
N THR A 264 -11.50 -6.68 21.03
CA THR A 264 -10.62 -6.66 22.19
C THR A 264 -9.36 -7.49 21.93
N LEU A 265 -8.22 -6.90 22.21
CA LEU A 265 -6.89 -7.50 22.12
C LEU A 265 -6.44 -7.92 23.52
N ASP A 266 -6.43 -9.23 23.79
CA ASP A 266 -5.75 -9.78 24.95
C ASP A 266 -4.24 -9.72 24.71
N ILE A 267 -3.62 -8.67 25.20
CA ILE A 267 -2.21 -8.37 24.98
C ILE A 267 -1.32 -9.47 25.56
N ALA A 268 -1.65 -9.94 26.76
CA ALA A 268 -0.87 -10.96 27.47
C ALA A 268 -0.90 -12.32 26.75
N ALA A 269 -2.04 -12.66 26.15
CA ALA A 269 -2.21 -13.90 25.39
C ALA A 269 -1.88 -13.75 23.90
N GLY A 270 -1.61 -12.52 23.41
CA GLY A 270 -1.33 -12.23 22.00
C GLY A 270 -2.46 -12.65 21.06
N ARG A 271 -3.73 -12.50 21.46
CA ARG A 271 -4.89 -12.94 20.68
C ARG A 271 -6.06 -11.99 20.77
N LEU A 272 -6.93 -12.03 19.76
CA LEU A 272 -8.22 -11.33 19.81
C LEU A 272 -9.24 -12.14 20.62
N ILE A 273 -9.98 -11.47 21.47
CA ILE A 273 -11.03 -12.05 22.32
C ILE A 273 -12.36 -11.35 22.13
N GLY A 274 -13.44 -12.01 22.55
CA GLY A 274 -14.77 -11.47 22.44
C GLY A 274 -15.29 -11.41 21.00
N ARG A 275 -16.44 -10.73 20.81
CA ARG A 275 -17.02 -10.54 19.49
C ARG A 275 -16.38 -9.38 18.76
N ALA A 276 -16.14 -9.54 17.47
CA ALA A 276 -15.82 -8.46 16.56
C ALA A 276 -17.04 -7.53 16.41
N HIS A 277 -16.82 -6.22 16.60
CA HIS A 277 -17.85 -5.19 16.45
C HIS A 277 -17.61 -4.39 15.19
N VAL A 278 -18.52 -4.49 14.23
CA VAL A 278 -18.50 -3.69 13.02
C VAL A 278 -18.91 -2.25 13.36
N LEU A 279 -18.05 -1.28 13.00
CA LEU A 279 -18.32 0.15 13.24
C LEU A 279 -19.29 0.74 12.19
N GLY A 280 -19.80 -0.08 11.27
CA GLY A 280 -20.80 0.29 10.28
C GLY A 280 -20.31 1.27 9.22
N VAL A 281 -19.01 1.29 8.95
CA VAL A 281 -18.37 2.17 7.96
C VAL A 281 -17.46 1.37 7.05
N ARG A 282 -17.35 1.79 5.81
CA ARG A 282 -16.34 1.27 4.89
C ARG A 282 -15.05 2.08 5.04
N VAL A 283 -13.93 1.38 5.08
CA VAL A 283 -12.61 1.99 5.16
C VAL A 283 -11.74 1.49 4.02
N GLY A 284 -10.95 2.40 3.47
CA GLY A 284 -9.96 2.09 2.45
C GLY A 284 -8.65 1.56 3.03
N HIS A 285 -7.85 0.98 2.16
CA HIS A 285 -6.45 0.70 2.43
C HIS A 285 -5.60 0.99 1.20
N SER A 286 -4.32 1.28 1.41
CA SER A 286 -3.37 1.46 0.30
C SER A 286 -3.10 0.11 -0.40
N PRO A 287 -2.51 0.11 -1.61
CA PRO A 287 -2.09 -1.12 -2.28
C PRO A 287 -1.10 -1.97 -1.48
N LEU A 288 -0.36 -1.36 -0.56
CA LEU A 288 0.56 -2.04 0.36
C LEU A 288 -0.11 -2.44 1.70
N GLY A 289 -1.44 -2.34 1.81
CA GLY A 289 -2.18 -2.74 2.99
C GLY A 289 -2.10 -1.77 4.17
N GLN A 290 -1.81 -0.48 3.96
CA GLN A 290 -1.99 0.53 5.00
C GLN A 290 -3.49 0.78 5.19
N LEU A 291 -4.01 0.64 6.39
CA LEU A 291 -5.39 1.03 6.71
C LEU A 291 -5.51 2.55 6.64
N LEU A 292 -6.50 3.06 5.89
CA LEU A 292 -6.74 4.50 5.77
C LEU A 292 -7.50 5.02 6.99
N ALA A 293 -6.93 4.81 8.16
CA ALA A 293 -7.49 5.24 9.44
C ALA A 293 -6.38 5.63 10.42
N ALA A 294 -6.72 6.49 11.37
CA ALA A 294 -5.92 6.84 12.54
C ALA A 294 -6.83 6.87 13.77
N ALA A 295 -6.37 6.34 14.90
CA ALA A 295 -7.16 6.29 16.13
C ALA A 295 -6.28 6.59 17.35
N ALA A 296 -6.83 7.35 18.29
CA ALA A 296 -6.24 7.60 19.58
C ALA A 296 -7.34 7.92 20.59
N GLY A 297 -7.26 7.35 21.80
CA GLY A 297 -8.31 7.51 22.81
C GLY A 297 -9.69 7.19 22.27
N ASP A 298 -10.62 8.12 22.42
CA ASP A 298 -11.99 8.01 21.93
C ASP A 298 -12.23 8.60 20.53
N THR A 299 -11.18 8.99 19.81
CA THR A 299 -11.26 9.58 18.47
C THR A 299 -10.75 8.61 17.42
N LEU A 300 -11.52 8.43 16.37
CA LEU A 300 -11.20 7.65 15.18
C LEU A 300 -11.40 8.54 13.95
N VAL A 301 -10.39 8.63 13.10
CA VAL A 301 -10.45 9.32 11.79
C VAL A 301 -10.18 8.28 10.72
N PHE A 302 -11.00 8.24 9.67
CA PHE A 302 -10.79 7.30 8.57
C PHE A 302 -11.27 7.89 7.25
N SER A 303 -10.73 7.38 6.16
CA SER A 303 -11.19 7.67 4.81
C SER A 303 -11.84 6.44 4.18
N GLU A 304 -12.87 6.67 3.39
CA GLU A 304 -13.46 5.64 2.55
C GLU A 304 -12.45 5.16 1.49
N PRO A 305 -12.67 3.97 0.89
CA PRO A 305 -11.83 3.53 -0.20
C PRO A 305 -11.76 4.59 -1.29
N MET A 306 -10.58 5.10 -1.56
CA MET A 306 -10.37 5.98 -2.69
C MET A 306 -10.30 5.12 -3.97
N THR A 307 -11.26 5.28 -4.83
CA THR A 307 -11.09 4.90 -6.24
C THR A 307 -10.31 6.05 -6.89
N VAL A 308 -9.07 5.81 -7.24
CA VAL A 308 -8.32 6.79 -8.04
C VAL A 308 -8.81 6.64 -9.47
N GLU A 309 -9.88 7.36 -9.80
CA GLU A 309 -10.28 7.45 -11.20
C GLU A 309 -9.13 8.01 -12.02
N ARG A 310 -8.95 7.42 -13.20
CA ARG A 310 -7.92 7.80 -14.15
C ARG A 310 -8.55 8.01 -15.51
N GLU A 311 -7.97 8.90 -16.26
CA GLU A 311 -8.35 9.12 -17.66
C GLU A 311 -7.20 8.74 -18.58
N LEU A 312 -7.53 8.15 -19.71
CA LEU A 312 -6.60 7.91 -20.79
C LEU A 312 -6.60 9.15 -21.70
N VAL A 313 -5.47 9.84 -21.77
CA VAL A 313 -5.36 11.13 -22.45
C VAL A 313 -4.33 11.05 -23.57
N TRP A 314 -4.72 11.48 -24.75
CA TRP A 314 -3.82 11.67 -25.89
C TRP A 314 -3.04 12.97 -25.76
N PHE A 315 -1.75 12.88 -25.97
CA PHE A 315 -0.85 14.02 -26.08
C PHE A 315 -0.10 14.02 -27.41
N SER A 316 0.15 15.22 -27.94
CA SER A 316 1.11 15.38 -29.02
C SER A 316 2.54 15.21 -28.52
N ARG A 317 3.50 15.07 -29.42
CA ARG A 317 4.93 15.04 -29.07
C ARG A 317 5.41 16.31 -28.32
N ALA A 318 4.74 17.43 -28.52
CA ALA A 318 5.04 18.67 -27.81
C ALA A 318 4.35 18.80 -26.44
N GLY A 319 3.66 17.74 -25.95
CA GLY A 319 2.97 17.76 -24.68
C GLY A 319 1.60 18.48 -24.71
N VAL A 320 1.03 18.71 -25.90
CA VAL A 320 -0.31 19.33 -26.03
C VAL A 320 -1.37 18.22 -25.88
N ARG A 321 -2.34 18.43 -24.98
CA ARG A 321 -3.49 17.54 -24.80
C ARG A 321 -4.38 17.56 -26.04
N LEU A 322 -4.68 16.40 -26.61
CA LEU A 322 -5.43 16.24 -27.85
C LEU A 322 -6.86 15.70 -27.63
N GLY A 323 -7.09 14.99 -26.54
CA GLY A 323 -8.38 14.37 -26.22
C GLY A 323 -8.25 13.18 -25.29
N THR A 324 -9.38 12.53 -24.99
CA THR A 324 -9.46 11.39 -24.05
C THR A 324 -9.97 10.13 -24.74
N VAL A 325 -9.71 8.97 -24.14
CA VAL A 325 -10.22 7.67 -24.55
C VAL A 325 -11.11 7.13 -23.44
N GLY A 326 -12.39 6.94 -23.75
CA GLY A 326 -13.38 6.45 -22.79
C GLY A 326 -13.72 7.44 -21.67
N ALA A 327 -14.50 6.97 -20.71
CA ALA A 327 -14.78 7.67 -19.48
C ALA A 327 -13.71 7.39 -18.41
N PRO A 328 -13.50 8.27 -17.43
CA PRO A 328 -12.67 8.00 -16.28
C PRO A 328 -13.09 6.71 -15.54
N ALA A 329 -12.12 5.92 -15.13
CA ALA A 329 -12.29 4.68 -14.38
C ALA A 329 -11.04 4.36 -13.54
N ASP A 330 -11.06 3.34 -12.71
CA ASP A 330 -9.85 2.85 -12.04
C ASP A 330 -8.99 2.02 -13.01
N ILE A 331 -8.22 2.74 -13.86
CA ILE A 331 -7.40 2.17 -14.94
C ILE A 331 -6.00 1.88 -14.43
N TRP A 332 -5.56 0.63 -14.55
CA TRP A 332 -4.25 0.17 -14.07
C TRP A 332 -3.16 0.23 -15.13
N SER A 333 -3.47 -0.16 -16.34
CA SER A 333 -2.56 -0.10 -17.49
C SER A 333 -3.35 0.09 -18.77
N ALA A 334 -2.69 0.59 -19.82
CA ALA A 334 -3.28 0.71 -21.13
C ALA A 334 -2.22 0.55 -22.21
N THR A 335 -2.60 0.00 -23.36
CA THR A 335 -1.75 -0.19 -24.53
C THR A 335 -2.49 0.17 -25.80
N VAL A 336 -1.80 0.82 -26.73
CA VAL A 336 -2.32 1.26 -28.02
C VAL A 336 -2.20 0.14 -29.05
N ALA A 337 -3.27 -0.10 -29.81
CA ALA A 337 -3.23 -1.04 -30.91
C ALA A 337 -2.34 -0.54 -32.07
N PRO A 338 -1.84 -1.43 -32.94
CA PRO A 338 -1.03 -1.06 -34.09
C PRO A 338 -1.70 -0.12 -35.10
N ASP A 339 -3.03 0.01 -35.05
CA ASP A 339 -3.79 0.96 -35.89
C ASP A 339 -3.78 2.40 -35.32
N GLY A 340 -3.28 2.59 -34.07
CA GLY A 340 -3.23 3.89 -33.40
C GLY A 340 -4.59 4.45 -32.95
N GLN A 341 -5.66 3.65 -33.03
CA GLN A 341 -7.03 4.06 -32.69
C GLN A 341 -7.61 3.26 -31.53
N ARG A 342 -7.47 1.94 -31.55
CA ARG A 342 -7.96 1.06 -30.49
C ARG A 342 -6.98 1.04 -29.31
N VAL A 343 -7.53 0.94 -28.10
CA VAL A 343 -6.77 0.86 -26.85
C VAL A 343 -7.27 -0.31 -26.03
N ALA A 344 -6.39 -1.18 -25.56
CA ALA A 344 -6.72 -2.18 -24.55
C ALA A 344 -6.26 -1.68 -23.17
N ALA A 345 -7.07 -1.88 -22.15
CA ALA A 345 -6.76 -1.42 -20.80
C ALA A 345 -7.16 -2.45 -19.74
N THR A 346 -6.43 -2.45 -18.63
CA THR A 346 -6.82 -3.11 -17.39
C THR A 346 -7.62 -2.15 -16.55
N VAL A 347 -8.86 -2.50 -16.20
CA VAL A 347 -9.79 -1.66 -15.44
C VAL A 347 -10.32 -2.45 -14.26
N LEU A 348 -10.36 -1.84 -13.08
CA LEU A 348 -10.98 -2.45 -11.90
C LEU A 348 -12.51 -2.43 -12.04
N ASP A 349 -13.14 -3.61 -12.04
CA ASP A 349 -14.59 -3.71 -11.93
C ASP A 349 -15.03 -3.26 -10.53
N PRO A 350 -15.86 -2.23 -10.38
CA PRO A 350 -16.23 -1.69 -9.07
C PRO A 350 -17.11 -2.64 -8.26
N LEU A 351 -17.82 -3.57 -8.90
CA LEU A 351 -18.73 -4.51 -8.26
C LEU A 351 -18.03 -5.81 -7.85
N LEU A 352 -17.31 -6.42 -8.81
CA LEU A 352 -16.63 -7.69 -8.59
C LEU A 352 -15.27 -7.51 -7.90
N ARG A 353 -14.71 -6.30 -7.90
CA ARG A 353 -13.39 -6.00 -7.37
C ARG A 353 -12.27 -6.82 -8.02
N THR A 354 -12.49 -7.23 -9.26
CA THR A 354 -11.51 -7.90 -10.12
C THR A 354 -10.97 -6.91 -11.16
N LEU A 355 -9.76 -7.16 -11.63
CA LEU A 355 -9.23 -6.43 -12.78
C LEU A 355 -9.70 -7.14 -14.04
N ASP A 356 -10.25 -6.37 -14.97
CA ASP A 356 -10.74 -6.84 -16.26
C ASP A 356 -9.96 -6.21 -17.40
N VAL A 357 -9.73 -6.95 -18.46
CA VAL A 357 -9.23 -6.39 -19.72
C VAL A 357 -10.39 -5.95 -20.58
N VAL A 358 -10.37 -4.66 -20.94
CA VAL A 358 -11.35 -4.03 -21.82
C VAL A 358 -10.68 -3.41 -23.04
N ALA A 359 -11.42 -3.20 -24.12
CA ALA A 359 -10.94 -2.53 -25.33
C ALA A 359 -11.86 -1.36 -25.69
N PHE A 360 -11.24 -0.24 -26.01
CA PHE A 360 -11.87 0.95 -26.58
C PHE A 360 -11.63 0.95 -28.10
N ASP A 361 -12.65 1.22 -28.88
CA ASP A 361 -12.60 1.27 -30.35
C ASP A 361 -12.19 2.64 -30.91
N GLY A 362 -11.91 3.60 -30.03
CA GLY A 362 -11.56 4.98 -30.39
C GLY A 362 -12.74 5.85 -30.78
N ARG A 363 -13.96 5.31 -30.81
CA ARG A 363 -15.20 6.02 -31.21
C ARG A 363 -16.23 6.04 -30.09
N SER A 364 -16.31 4.99 -29.30
CA SER A 364 -17.23 4.83 -28.18
C SER A 364 -16.58 5.24 -26.87
N LEU A 365 -17.35 5.90 -26.00
CA LEU A 365 -16.94 6.14 -24.60
C LEU A 365 -17.00 4.88 -23.75
N MET A 366 -17.78 3.89 -24.17
CA MET A 366 -17.94 2.62 -23.45
C MET A 366 -17.01 1.56 -24.04
N PRO A 367 -16.15 0.93 -23.22
CA PRO A 367 -15.30 -0.14 -23.69
C PRO A 367 -16.07 -1.45 -23.90
N SER A 368 -15.56 -2.30 -24.76
CA SER A 368 -15.98 -3.70 -24.88
C SER A 368 -15.11 -4.57 -23.96
N ARG A 369 -15.73 -5.55 -23.29
CA ARG A 369 -15.01 -6.48 -22.41
C ARG A 369 -14.25 -7.50 -23.24
N VAL A 370 -12.95 -7.62 -23.03
CA VAL A 370 -12.06 -8.60 -23.68
C VAL A 370 -11.93 -9.84 -22.83
N SER A 371 -11.65 -9.70 -21.54
CA SER A 371 -11.65 -10.82 -20.59
C SER A 371 -13.04 -11.09 -20.03
N LEU A 372 -13.35 -12.35 -19.75
CA LEU A 372 -14.67 -12.80 -19.26
C LEU A 372 -14.52 -13.71 -18.03
N SER A 373 -13.43 -13.60 -17.30
CA SER A 373 -13.17 -14.42 -16.12
C SER A 373 -13.65 -13.71 -14.84
N ILE A 374 -13.72 -14.47 -13.75
CA ILE A 374 -13.88 -13.93 -12.39
C ILE A 374 -12.55 -13.73 -11.69
N ASP A 375 -11.44 -14.13 -12.34
CA ASP A 375 -10.08 -13.91 -11.86
C ASP A 375 -9.62 -12.50 -12.24
N THR A 376 -8.50 -12.09 -11.66
CA THR A 376 -7.82 -10.85 -12.04
C THR A 376 -7.15 -11.01 -13.40
N ASP A 377 -7.50 -10.15 -14.35
CA ASP A 377 -6.96 -10.11 -15.72
C ASP A 377 -6.18 -8.80 -15.92
N GLU A 378 -4.89 -8.88 -16.20
CA GLU A 378 -4.00 -7.71 -16.21
C GLU A 378 -2.98 -7.74 -17.36
N SER A 379 -2.30 -6.59 -17.59
CA SER A 379 -1.18 -6.44 -18.54
C SER A 379 -1.56 -6.80 -20.00
N PRO A 380 -2.59 -6.17 -20.60
CA PRO A 380 -2.95 -6.46 -21.98
C PRO A 380 -1.88 -6.00 -22.96
N VAL A 381 -1.65 -6.78 -24.02
CA VAL A 381 -0.79 -6.43 -25.16
C VAL A 381 -1.45 -6.84 -26.47
N TRP A 382 -1.31 -5.99 -27.48
CA TRP A 382 -1.83 -6.26 -28.83
C TRP A 382 -0.87 -7.10 -29.66
N SER A 383 -1.40 -7.99 -30.49
CA SER A 383 -0.62 -8.60 -31.57
C SER A 383 -0.20 -7.53 -32.60
N PRO A 384 0.95 -7.70 -33.29
CA PRO A 384 1.46 -6.70 -34.24
C PRO A 384 0.50 -6.38 -35.40
N ASP A 385 -0.39 -7.32 -35.76
CA ASP A 385 -1.43 -7.15 -36.76
C ASP A 385 -2.75 -6.55 -36.20
N GLY A 386 -2.81 -6.32 -34.89
CA GLY A 386 -3.98 -5.80 -34.18
C GLY A 386 -5.20 -6.75 -34.18
N SER A 387 -5.02 -8.01 -34.58
CA SER A 387 -6.11 -8.99 -34.62
C SER A 387 -6.39 -9.68 -33.29
N ARG A 388 -5.45 -9.63 -32.34
CA ARG A 388 -5.52 -10.32 -31.03
C ARG A 388 -5.07 -9.44 -29.89
N VAL A 389 -5.55 -9.80 -28.69
CA VAL A 389 -5.07 -9.28 -27.41
C VAL A 389 -4.62 -10.46 -26.56
N ALA A 390 -3.44 -10.33 -25.96
CA ALA A 390 -2.96 -11.24 -24.92
C ALA A 390 -2.98 -10.51 -23.56
N TRP A 391 -3.20 -11.25 -22.47
CA TRP A 391 -3.19 -10.72 -21.11
C TRP A 391 -2.78 -11.80 -20.11
N VAL A 392 -2.55 -11.42 -18.87
CA VAL A 392 -2.28 -12.35 -17.77
C VAL A 392 -3.53 -12.53 -16.93
N GLN A 393 -3.96 -13.78 -16.73
CA GLN A 393 -5.06 -14.17 -15.86
C GLN A 393 -4.51 -14.75 -14.55
N GLY A 394 -5.03 -14.28 -13.40
CA GLY A 394 -4.64 -14.76 -12.07
C GLY A 394 -3.15 -14.59 -11.78
N GLY A 395 -2.48 -13.67 -12.48
CA GLY A 395 -1.04 -13.42 -12.35
C GLY A 395 -0.14 -14.56 -12.85
N ARG A 396 -0.68 -15.64 -13.47
CA ARG A 396 0.10 -16.85 -13.79
C ARG A 396 -0.20 -17.49 -15.14
N ALA A 397 -1.32 -17.17 -15.77
CA ALA A 397 -1.68 -17.74 -17.07
C ALA A 397 -1.68 -16.66 -18.14
N VAL A 398 -0.95 -16.87 -19.22
CA VAL A 398 -1.01 -16.01 -20.41
C VAL A 398 -2.17 -16.47 -21.26
N MET A 399 -3.14 -15.58 -21.45
CA MET A 399 -4.35 -15.77 -22.23
C MET A 399 -4.25 -15.01 -23.54
N VAL A 400 -4.89 -15.51 -24.59
CA VAL A 400 -4.98 -14.85 -25.88
C VAL A 400 -6.39 -14.97 -26.45
N ARG A 401 -6.90 -13.89 -27.05
CA ARG A 401 -8.20 -13.86 -27.72
C ARG A 401 -8.16 -12.96 -28.97
N GLY A 402 -8.96 -13.27 -29.94
CA GLY A 402 -9.21 -12.38 -31.09
C GLY A 402 -9.86 -11.07 -30.65
N ALA A 403 -9.37 -9.95 -31.11
CA ALA A 403 -9.96 -8.65 -30.85
C ALA A 403 -11.37 -8.59 -31.50
N GLY A 404 -12.41 -8.43 -30.69
CA GLY A 404 -13.80 -8.48 -31.14
C GLY A 404 -14.37 -9.89 -31.35
N ALA A 405 -13.65 -10.96 -31.01
CA ALA A 405 -14.15 -12.33 -31.11
C ALA A 405 -15.15 -12.68 -30.01
N VAL A 406 -16.19 -13.44 -30.37
CA VAL A 406 -17.14 -14.05 -29.43
C VAL A 406 -16.58 -15.34 -28.82
N LEU A 407 -15.53 -15.90 -29.44
CA LEU A 407 -14.92 -17.16 -29.05
C LEU A 407 -14.21 -17.04 -27.69
N PRO A 408 -14.14 -18.13 -26.88
CA PRO A 408 -13.39 -18.16 -25.64
C PRO A 408 -11.92 -17.80 -25.82
N ALA A 409 -11.30 -17.29 -24.77
CA ALA A 409 -9.85 -17.08 -24.74
C ALA A 409 -9.11 -18.42 -24.68
N GLU A 410 -7.96 -18.48 -25.33
CA GLU A 410 -7.06 -19.62 -25.33
C GLU A 410 -5.96 -19.42 -24.28
N VAL A 411 -5.58 -20.47 -23.57
CA VAL A 411 -4.39 -20.47 -22.69
C VAL A 411 -3.16 -20.69 -23.57
N LEU A 412 -2.28 -19.69 -23.62
CA LEU A 412 -1.00 -19.81 -24.34
C LEU A 412 0.07 -20.49 -23.47
N ALA A 413 0.19 -20.07 -22.21
CA ALA A 413 1.20 -20.60 -21.28
C ALA A 413 0.71 -20.48 -19.83
N ARG A 414 1.21 -21.36 -18.95
CA ARG A 414 1.02 -21.29 -17.50
C ARG A 414 2.36 -21.30 -16.80
N PHE A 415 2.46 -20.55 -15.71
CA PHE A 415 3.66 -20.41 -14.91
C PHE A 415 3.36 -20.71 -13.44
N ASP A 416 4.32 -21.26 -12.73
CA ASP A 416 4.24 -21.45 -11.27
C ASP A 416 4.44 -20.13 -10.51
N GLN A 417 5.19 -19.21 -11.12
CA GLN A 417 5.49 -17.88 -10.58
C GLN A 417 4.56 -16.83 -11.17
N ARG A 418 4.50 -15.66 -10.49
CA ARG A 418 3.79 -14.50 -11.01
C ARG A 418 4.50 -13.98 -12.27
N VAL A 419 3.69 -13.60 -13.26
CA VAL A 419 4.16 -13.02 -14.51
C VAL A 419 3.37 -11.75 -14.86
N SER A 420 4.00 -10.87 -15.65
CA SER A 420 3.33 -9.74 -16.31
C SER A 420 3.79 -9.66 -17.77
N LEU A 421 2.89 -9.21 -18.65
CA LEU A 421 3.20 -8.95 -20.06
C LEU A 421 3.61 -7.50 -20.25
N SER A 422 4.58 -7.28 -21.14
CA SER A 422 5.00 -5.93 -21.54
C SER A 422 4.89 -5.66 -23.03
N GLN A 423 5.01 -6.68 -23.86
CA GLN A 423 4.95 -6.52 -25.31
C GLN A 423 4.64 -7.85 -26.02
N TRP A 424 4.05 -7.75 -27.21
CA TRP A 424 4.13 -8.77 -28.24
C TRP A 424 5.18 -8.31 -29.27
N THR A 425 6.18 -9.15 -29.59
CA THR A 425 7.27 -8.76 -30.51
C THR A 425 6.76 -8.39 -31.89
N ALA A 426 7.44 -7.47 -32.58
CA ALA A 426 6.99 -6.93 -33.87
C ALA A 426 6.85 -7.97 -34.98
N ASP A 427 7.63 -9.05 -34.90
CA ASP A 427 7.55 -10.22 -35.82
C ASP A 427 6.38 -11.16 -35.50
N GLY A 428 5.66 -10.91 -34.41
CA GLY A 428 4.55 -11.77 -33.96
C GLY A 428 4.98 -13.09 -33.35
N ALA A 429 6.28 -13.36 -33.21
CA ALA A 429 6.78 -14.67 -32.82
C ALA A 429 6.74 -14.92 -31.32
N ASN A 430 6.94 -13.87 -30.50
CA ASN A 430 7.08 -14.01 -29.05
C ASN A 430 6.27 -12.96 -28.26
N LEU A 431 5.99 -13.28 -27.01
CA LEU A 431 5.54 -12.36 -25.97
C LEU A 431 6.71 -12.09 -25.01
N VAL A 432 6.89 -10.83 -24.62
CA VAL A 432 7.85 -10.43 -23.59
C VAL A 432 7.15 -10.49 -22.24
N VAL A 433 7.70 -11.28 -21.34
CA VAL A 433 7.14 -11.58 -20.01
C VAL A 433 8.16 -11.23 -18.94
N SER A 434 7.77 -10.43 -17.95
CA SER A 434 8.51 -10.34 -16.69
C SER A 434 8.02 -11.46 -15.77
N ARG A 435 8.96 -12.23 -15.22
CA ARG A 435 8.67 -13.39 -14.37
C ARG A 435 9.36 -13.23 -13.03
N THR A 436 8.60 -13.31 -11.92
CA THR A 436 9.16 -13.26 -10.57
C THR A 436 9.93 -14.55 -10.28
N MET A 437 11.21 -14.44 -9.95
CA MET A 437 12.09 -15.57 -9.66
C MET A 437 12.52 -15.53 -8.20
N PRO A 438 12.71 -16.69 -7.53
CA PRO A 438 13.10 -16.71 -6.11
C PRO A 438 14.43 -16.03 -5.82
N ASP A 439 15.40 -16.15 -6.74
CA ASP A 439 16.80 -15.76 -6.49
C ASP A 439 17.19 -14.43 -7.16
N THR A 440 16.46 -14.02 -8.21
CA THR A 440 16.81 -12.86 -9.07
C THR A 440 15.72 -11.80 -9.15
N HIS A 441 14.70 -11.85 -8.29
CA HIS A 441 13.52 -10.97 -8.33
C HIS A 441 12.71 -11.12 -9.62
N GLU A 442 12.65 -10.13 -10.50
CA GLU A 442 11.97 -10.24 -11.79
C GLU A 442 12.99 -10.35 -12.93
N ASP A 443 12.83 -11.40 -13.75
CA ASP A 443 13.61 -11.65 -14.96
C ASP A 443 12.75 -11.47 -16.22
N LEU A 444 13.38 -11.11 -17.35
CA LEU A 444 12.69 -10.98 -18.63
C LEU A 444 12.85 -12.23 -19.50
N TRP A 445 11.71 -12.70 -20.00
CA TRP A 445 11.59 -13.91 -20.78
C TRP A 445 10.91 -13.66 -22.12
N LEU A 446 11.32 -14.39 -23.17
CA LEU A 446 10.57 -14.52 -24.40
C LEU A 446 9.77 -15.81 -24.36
N VAL A 447 8.46 -15.70 -24.54
CA VAL A 447 7.51 -16.82 -24.59
C VAL A 447 7.00 -16.94 -26.02
N PRO A 448 7.30 -18.06 -26.72
CA PRO A 448 6.86 -18.25 -28.09
C PRO A 448 5.33 -18.25 -28.20
N PHE A 449 4.79 -17.51 -29.16
CA PHE A 449 3.34 -17.50 -29.43
C PHE A 449 2.90 -18.75 -30.21
N ARG A 450 3.73 -19.23 -31.14
CA ARG A 450 3.49 -20.43 -31.95
C ARG A 450 4.80 -21.19 -32.18
N GLY A 451 4.71 -22.48 -32.52
CA GLY A 451 5.88 -23.26 -32.91
C GLY A 451 6.49 -24.14 -31.82
N GLY A 452 5.90 -24.26 -30.63
CA GLY A 452 6.27 -25.25 -29.62
C GLY A 452 7.66 -25.06 -28.97
N GLY A 453 8.28 -23.90 -29.10
CA GLY A 453 9.54 -23.56 -28.44
C GLY A 453 9.33 -23.35 -26.92
N ALA A 454 10.36 -23.68 -26.10
CA ALA A 454 10.34 -23.38 -24.68
C ALA A 454 10.56 -21.89 -24.42
N PRO A 455 9.93 -21.29 -23.37
CA PRO A 455 10.27 -19.96 -22.91
C PRO A 455 11.76 -19.83 -22.62
N ARG A 456 12.40 -18.70 -22.98
CA ARG A 456 13.81 -18.44 -22.72
C ARG A 456 14.03 -17.11 -22.02
N ALA A 457 14.93 -17.09 -21.04
CA ALA A 457 15.36 -15.83 -20.41
C ALA A 457 16.17 -15.00 -21.41
N VAL A 458 15.95 -13.69 -21.42
CA VAL A 458 16.73 -12.71 -22.22
C VAL A 458 17.44 -11.69 -21.34
N VAL A 459 16.90 -11.40 -20.15
CA VAL A 459 17.56 -10.65 -19.09
C VAL A 459 17.34 -11.42 -17.79
N SER A 460 18.42 -11.74 -17.11
CA SER A 460 18.38 -12.40 -15.80
C SER A 460 19.57 -11.89 -15.00
N THR A 461 19.31 -11.05 -14.01
CA THR A 461 20.31 -10.41 -13.17
C THR A 461 19.91 -10.56 -11.70
N PRO A 462 20.77 -10.26 -10.73
CA PRO A 462 20.38 -10.24 -9.32
C PRO A 462 19.40 -9.11 -8.95
N PHE A 463 18.96 -8.32 -9.92
CA PHE A 463 18.12 -7.13 -9.74
C PHE A 463 16.72 -7.37 -10.28
N SER A 464 15.81 -6.43 -9.99
CA SER A 464 14.45 -6.44 -10.50
C SER A 464 14.42 -5.87 -11.92
N ASP A 465 14.33 -6.74 -12.94
CA ASP A 465 14.30 -6.39 -14.36
C ASP A 465 12.87 -6.48 -14.91
N VAL A 466 12.25 -5.34 -15.22
CA VAL A 466 10.82 -5.29 -15.55
C VAL A 466 10.52 -4.47 -16.81
N GLY A 467 9.32 -4.71 -17.37
CA GLY A 467 8.76 -3.87 -18.43
C GLY A 467 9.56 -3.93 -19.75
N GLY A 468 10.19 -5.08 -20.03
CA GLY A 468 11.03 -5.26 -21.19
C GLY A 468 10.29 -5.05 -22.51
N VAL A 469 10.89 -4.30 -23.46
CA VAL A 469 10.37 -4.08 -24.80
C VAL A 469 11.45 -4.32 -25.84
N VAL A 470 11.18 -5.19 -26.79
CA VAL A 470 12.08 -5.53 -27.91
C VAL A 470 11.97 -4.46 -29.00
N SER A 471 13.10 -4.03 -29.53
CA SER A 471 13.15 -3.09 -30.65
C SER A 471 12.44 -3.66 -31.89
N PRO A 472 11.88 -2.82 -32.78
CA PRO A 472 11.17 -3.30 -33.97
C PRO A 472 11.99 -4.21 -34.90
N ASP A 473 13.32 -4.07 -34.90
CA ASP A 473 14.23 -4.92 -35.68
C ASP A 473 14.64 -6.21 -34.93
N GLY A 474 14.12 -6.44 -33.72
CA GLY A 474 14.36 -7.63 -32.92
C GLY A 474 15.74 -7.75 -32.28
N ARG A 475 16.61 -6.74 -32.41
CA ARG A 475 18.03 -6.85 -31.99
C ARG A 475 18.29 -6.39 -30.56
N TRP A 476 17.46 -5.53 -30.01
CA TRP A 476 17.65 -4.91 -28.71
C TRP A 476 16.46 -5.13 -27.80
N ILE A 477 16.70 -5.22 -26.51
CA ILE A 477 15.67 -5.13 -25.47
C ILE A 477 15.96 -3.94 -24.56
N ALA A 478 14.97 -3.07 -24.36
CA ALA A 478 14.99 -2.01 -23.37
C ALA A 478 14.13 -2.42 -22.19
N TYR A 479 14.57 -2.13 -20.96
CA TYR A 479 13.88 -2.53 -19.74
C TYR A 479 14.22 -1.58 -18.59
N ALA A 480 13.45 -1.63 -17.50
CA ALA A 480 13.77 -0.93 -16.27
C ALA A 480 14.40 -1.90 -15.26
N SER A 481 15.45 -1.47 -14.57
CA SER A 481 16.17 -2.24 -13.55
C SER A 481 16.58 -1.37 -12.36
N ASP A 482 16.57 -1.95 -11.16
CA ASP A 482 17.01 -1.28 -9.93
C ASP A 482 18.51 -1.48 -9.61
N GLU A 483 19.28 -1.98 -10.55
CA GLU A 483 20.74 -2.20 -10.45
C GLU A 483 21.52 -0.99 -9.94
N SER A 484 21.10 0.22 -10.30
CA SER A 484 21.75 1.47 -9.88
C SER A 484 21.34 1.95 -8.48
N GLY A 485 20.56 1.16 -7.74
CA GLY A 485 19.94 1.54 -6.46
C GLY A 485 18.59 2.26 -6.60
N GLN A 486 18.15 2.48 -7.84
CA GLN A 486 16.84 3.00 -8.21
C GLN A 486 16.45 2.47 -9.57
N MET A 487 15.15 2.50 -9.91
CA MET A 487 14.70 2.08 -11.24
C MET A 487 15.24 3.02 -12.32
N ASP A 488 16.08 2.49 -13.20
CA ASP A 488 16.59 3.17 -14.39
C ASP A 488 16.37 2.32 -15.64
N VAL A 489 16.35 2.96 -16.81
CA VAL A 489 16.19 2.30 -18.09
C VAL A 489 17.54 1.83 -18.61
N TYR A 490 17.57 0.57 -19.03
CA TYR A 490 18.73 -0.09 -19.65
C TYR A 490 18.38 -0.62 -21.02
N VAL A 491 19.37 -0.76 -21.88
CA VAL A 491 19.28 -1.41 -23.21
C VAL A 491 20.38 -2.42 -23.33
N GLN A 492 20.04 -3.62 -23.86
CA GLN A 492 21.06 -4.63 -24.20
C GLN A 492 20.69 -5.35 -25.50
N ALA A 493 21.70 -5.93 -26.18
CA ALA A 493 21.51 -6.73 -27.37
C ALA A 493 20.88 -8.10 -27.01
N ILE A 494 19.91 -8.55 -27.82
CA ILE A 494 19.34 -9.89 -27.72
C ILE A 494 20.28 -10.85 -28.43
N GLN A 495 20.85 -11.81 -27.68
CA GLN A 495 21.76 -12.83 -28.22
C GLN A 495 20.99 -14.12 -28.53
N ASP A 496 21.23 -14.70 -29.71
CA ASP A 496 20.52 -15.90 -30.17
C ASP A 496 20.89 -17.21 -29.44
N ARG A 497 22.02 -17.30 -28.73
CA ARG A 497 22.54 -18.61 -28.26
C ARG A 497 23.34 -18.62 -26.95
N SER A 498 23.13 -17.85 -26.02
CA SER A 498 23.59 -17.98 -24.61
C SER A 498 23.60 -16.64 -23.90
N PRO A 499 23.23 -16.57 -22.63
CA PRO A 499 23.46 -15.39 -21.82
C PRO A 499 24.97 -15.29 -21.53
N GLY A 500 25.74 -14.78 -22.47
CA GLY A 500 27.06 -14.22 -22.18
C GLY A 500 26.86 -12.87 -21.51
N PRO A 501 27.92 -12.25 -20.90
CA PRO A 501 27.80 -10.88 -20.40
C PRO A 501 27.51 -9.95 -21.59
N ALA A 502 26.22 -9.79 -21.93
CA ALA A 502 25.80 -8.81 -22.90
C ALA A 502 26.19 -7.43 -22.36
N THR A 503 26.86 -6.65 -23.19
CA THR A 503 27.08 -5.23 -22.89
C THR A 503 25.72 -4.57 -22.77
N ARG A 504 25.30 -4.32 -21.53
CA ARG A 504 24.12 -3.53 -21.23
C ARG A 504 24.54 -2.08 -21.01
N GLU A 505 23.74 -1.18 -21.48
CA GLU A 505 23.96 0.25 -21.39
C GLU A 505 22.85 0.90 -20.60
N ARG A 506 23.21 1.72 -19.61
CA ARG A 506 22.25 2.51 -18.85
C ARG A 506 21.84 3.73 -19.66
N VAL A 507 20.55 3.85 -19.96
CA VAL A 507 19.96 4.93 -20.77
C VAL A 507 19.56 6.12 -19.92
N SER A 508 18.94 5.87 -18.76
CA SER A 508 18.53 6.93 -17.84
C SER A 508 19.47 7.03 -16.64
N SER A 509 19.54 8.22 -16.04
CA SER A 509 20.22 8.48 -14.78
C SER A 509 19.35 9.38 -13.92
N GLY A 510 19.16 9.02 -12.63
CA GLY A 510 18.23 9.73 -11.74
C GLY A 510 16.77 9.32 -11.91
N GLY A 511 16.55 8.06 -12.28
CA GLY A 511 15.25 7.43 -12.46
C GLY A 511 14.82 7.25 -13.90
N GLY A 512 13.98 6.22 -14.14
CA GLY A 512 13.40 5.92 -15.44
C GLY A 512 12.61 4.62 -15.41
N SER A 513 11.44 4.60 -16.05
CA SER A 513 10.58 3.41 -16.14
C SER A 513 9.79 3.41 -17.45
N ASP A 514 9.09 2.30 -17.70
CA ASP A 514 8.16 2.13 -18.82
C ASP A 514 8.80 2.42 -20.19
N PRO A 515 9.92 1.80 -20.59
CA PRO A 515 10.52 2.05 -21.90
C PRO A 515 9.54 1.70 -23.04
N ARG A 516 9.56 2.52 -24.11
CA ARG A 516 8.77 2.29 -25.33
C ARG A 516 9.57 2.68 -26.56
N TRP A 517 9.79 1.75 -27.46
CA TRP A 517 10.39 2.05 -28.76
C TRP A 517 9.42 2.82 -29.66
N SER A 518 9.93 3.78 -30.41
CA SER A 518 9.20 4.29 -31.57
C SER A 518 9.00 3.16 -32.59
N ARG A 519 7.96 3.25 -33.43
CA ARG A 519 7.68 2.23 -34.44
C ARG A 519 8.84 2.01 -35.42
N THR A 520 9.64 3.03 -35.65
CA THR A 520 10.84 2.96 -36.52
C THR A 520 12.07 2.41 -35.82
N GLY A 521 12.04 2.28 -34.48
CA GLY A 521 13.20 1.87 -33.69
C GLY A 521 14.28 2.95 -33.52
N HIS A 522 14.05 4.16 -34.06
CA HIS A 522 15.05 5.24 -33.98
C HIS A 522 15.00 6.03 -32.68
N GLU A 523 13.99 5.82 -31.86
CA GLU A 523 13.82 6.52 -30.58
C GLU A 523 13.34 5.54 -29.51
N LEU A 524 13.84 5.73 -28.30
CA LEU A 524 13.37 5.04 -27.11
C LEU A 524 12.81 6.09 -26.15
N PHE A 525 11.52 5.99 -25.87
CA PHE A 525 10.84 6.84 -24.90
C PHE A 525 10.81 6.17 -23.55
N PHE A 526 10.85 6.96 -22.47
CA PHE A 526 10.69 6.48 -21.10
C PHE A 526 10.12 7.57 -20.21
N ARG A 527 9.60 7.17 -19.07
CA ARG A 527 9.00 8.05 -18.08
C ARG A 527 9.94 8.27 -16.90
N ARG A 528 10.04 9.51 -16.43
CA ARG A 528 10.68 9.89 -15.18
C ARG A 528 9.72 10.76 -14.37
N GLY A 529 9.05 10.18 -13.34
CA GLY A 529 8.01 10.90 -12.61
C GLY A 529 6.89 11.41 -13.55
N GLY A 530 6.69 12.73 -13.60
CA GLY A 530 5.73 13.40 -14.51
C GLY A 530 6.29 13.75 -15.89
N GLU A 531 7.50 13.32 -16.22
CA GLU A 531 8.21 13.72 -17.44
C GLU A 531 8.28 12.55 -18.42
N ILE A 532 8.08 12.83 -19.71
CA ILE A 532 8.37 11.92 -20.82
C ILE A 532 9.69 12.32 -21.45
N HIS A 533 10.60 11.37 -21.49
CA HIS A 533 11.93 11.52 -22.05
C HIS A 533 12.09 10.72 -23.34
N VAL A 534 13.03 11.15 -24.19
CA VAL A 534 13.46 10.42 -25.36
C VAL A 534 14.96 10.19 -25.32
N ALA A 535 15.34 8.97 -25.69
CA ALA A 535 16.72 8.58 -25.94
C ALA A 535 16.89 8.28 -27.42
N MET A 536 17.96 8.83 -28.03
CA MET A 536 18.30 8.58 -29.43
C MET A 536 19.33 7.45 -29.48
N PRO A 537 19.11 6.37 -30.24
CA PRO A 537 20.14 5.38 -30.52
C PRO A 537 21.34 6.04 -31.22
N ALA A 538 22.56 5.64 -30.89
CA ALA A 538 23.77 6.16 -31.53
C ALA A 538 23.78 5.78 -33.03
N SER A 539 23.91 6.78 -33.88
CA SER A 539 24.08 6.60 -35.33
C SER A 539 25.52 6.14 -35.62
N GLY A 540 25.75 4.81 -35.70
CA GLY A 540 27.08 4.30 -36.04
C GLY A 540 27.29 2.82 -35.73
N ARG A 541 28.22 2.18 -36.47
CA ARG A 541 28.60 0.76 -36.32
C ARG A 541 29.48 0.52 -35.07
N GLY A 542 29.20 1.17 -33.96
CA GLY A 542 29.97 1.05 -32.72
C GLY A 542 29.07 0.76 -31.51
N GLN A 543 29.63 0.17 -30.51
CA GLN A 543 29.09 -0.49 -29.34
C GLN A 543 28.18 0.34 -28.39
N ASN A 544 27.76 1.55 -28.71
CA ASN A 544 26.93 2.39 -27.84
C ASN A 544 25.51 2.49 -28.38
N ALA A 545 24.56 1.92 -27.65
CA ALA A 545 23.16 1.87 -28.05
C ALA A 545 22.44 3.22 -27.95
N VAL A 546 22.94 4.18 -27.15
CA VAL A 546 22.27 5.46 -26.86
C VAL A 546 23.25 6.63 -26.89
N ALA A 547 22.95 7.67 -27.70
CA ALA A 547 23.82 8.84 -27.83
C ALA A 547 23.47 10.02 -26.91
N ALA A 548 22.18 10.27 -26.67
CA ALA A 548 21.70 11.39 -25.85
C ALA A 548 20.27 11.16 -25.35
N THR A 549 19.97 11.68 -24.18
CA THR A 549 18.62 11.71 -23.62
C THR A 549 18.14 13.15 -23.46
N SER A 550 16.88 13.42 -23.76
CA SER A 550 16.27 14.74 -23.53
C SER A 550 14.82 14.58 -23.06
N MET A 551 14.35 15.54 -22.26
CA MET A 551 12.95 15.65 -21.90
C MET A 551 12.14 16.14 -23.10
N LEU A 552 11.05 15.46 -23.45
CA LEU A 552 10.10 15.91 -24.47
C LEU A 552 9.08 16.89 -23.88
N PHE A 553 8.41 16.46 -22.83
CA PHE A 553 7.42 17.29 -22.14
C PHE A 553 7.18 16.79 -20.71
N LYS A 554 6.51 17.61 -19.93
CA LYS A 554 6.12 17.32 -18.54
C LYS A 554 4.61 17.46 -18.38
N THR A 555 4.00 16.58 -17.57
CA THR A 555 2.60 16.68 -17.15
C THR A 555 2.50 17.27 -15.74
N GLU A 556 1.39 17.94 -15.44
CA GLU A 556 1.14 18.53 -14.11
C GLU A 556 1.10 17.46 -13.01
N VAL A 557 0.57 16.28 -13.34
CA VAL A 557 0.51 15.12 -12.46
C VAL A 557 1.21 13.93 -13.10
N PRO A 558 1.93 13.09 -12.33
CA PRO A 558 2.60 11.92 -12.87
C PRO A 558 1.61 10.93 -13.47
N ALA A 559 1.85 10.51 -14.72
CA ALA A 559 1.13 9.39 -15.31
C ALA A 559 1.47 8.08 -14.60
N ARG A 560 0.50 7.17 -14.47
CA ARG A 560 0.75 5.80 -13.96
C ARG A 560 1.53 4.97 -14.98
N SER A 561 1.14 5.09 -16.24
CA SER A 561 1.76 4.43 -17.39
C SER A 561 1.57 5.27 -18.63
N PHE A 562 2.32 4.99 -19.67
CA PHE A 562 2.11 5.58 -20.99
C PHE A 562 2.35 4.55 -22.09
N ASP A 563 1.85 4.85 -23.29
CA ASP A 563 2.18 4.12 -24.51
C ASP A 563 2.29 5.08 -25.70
N VAL A 564 2.89 4.64 -26.80
CA VAL A 564 3.18 5.46 -27.97
C VAL A 564 2.45 4.89 -29.19
N ALA A 565 1.60 5.71 -29.79
CA ALA A 565 0.89 5.36 -31.01
C ALA A 565 1.82 5.36 -32.23
N PRO A 566 1.47 4.62 -33.30
CA PRO A 566 2.25 4.59 -34.54
C PRO A 566 2.46 5.96 -35.21
N ASP A 567 1.56 6.90 -34.98
CA ASP A 567 1.60 8.27 -35.49
C ASP A 567 2.41 9.25 -34.61
N GLY A 568 3.02 8.74 -33.53
CA GLY A 568 3.86 9.52 -32.61
C GLY A 568 3.10 10.27 -31.52
N ARG A 569 1.78 10.07 -31.38
CA ARG A 569 1.04 10.54 -30.20
C ARG A 569 1.35 9.67 -28.99
N PHE A 570 1.21 10.25 -27.81
CA PHE A 570 1.39 9.57 -26.53
C PHE A 570 0.03 9.38 -25.85
N LEU A 571 -0.26 8.16 -25.41
CA LEU A 571 -1.38 7.86 -24.55
C LEU A 571 -0.89 7.81 -23.11
N LEU A 572 -1.37 8.69 -22.25
CA LEU A 572 -1.01 8.75 -20.84
C LEU A 572 -2.19 8.34 -19.95
N ASN A 573 -1.92 7.52 -18.96
CA ASN A 573 -2.87 7.14 -17.91
C ASN A 573 -2.70 8.10 -16.73
N LEU A 574 -3.51 9.16 -16.69
CA LEU A 574 -3.41 10.24 -15.72
C LEU A 574 -4.47 10.10 -14.62
N PRO A 575 -4.13 10.40 -13.36
CA PRO A 575 -5.15 10.49 -12.32
C PRO A 575 -6.09 11.66 -12.62
N VAL A 576 -7.39 11.45 -12.45
CA VAL A 576 -8.36 12.55 -12.40
C VAL A 576 -8.16 13.25 -11.06
N VAL A 577 -7.74 14.50 -11.12
CA VAL A 577 -7.55 15.33 -9.92
C VAL A 577 -8.94 15.67 -9.37
N THR A 578 -9.47 14.80 -8.53
CA THR A 578 -10.63 15.10 -7.69
C THR A 578 -10.13 15.50 -6.31
N PRO A 579 -10.78 16.44 -5.63
CA PRO A 579 -10.47 16.67 -4.22
C PRO A 579 -10.56 15.34 -3.47
N PRO A 580 -9.62 15.02 -2.57
CA PRO A 580 -9.72 13.80 -1.80
C PRO A 580 -11.06 13.78 -1.06
N PRO A 581 -11.73 12.61 -0.96
CA PRO A 581 -12.96 12.50 -0.21
C PRO A 581 -12.70 12.98 1.22
N PRO A 582 -13.66 13.68 1.83
CA PRO A 582 -13.53 14.11 3.21
C PRO A 582 -13.31 12.90 4.11
N ALA A 583 -12.41 13.01 5.09
CA ALA A 583 -12.28 11.98 6.10
C ALA A 583 -13.45 12.04 7.09
N THR A 584 -13.90 10.90 7.57
CA THR A 584 -14.90 10.82 8.62
C THR A 584 -14.20 10.71 9.98
N MET A 585 -14.63 11.54 10.92
CA MET A 585 -14.21 11.49 12.31
C MET A 585 -15.35 10.93 13.17
N ILE A 586 -15.03 9.97 14.04
CA ILE A 586 -15.97 9.47 15.05
C ILE A 586 -15.37 9.73 16.43
N LEU A 587 -16.08 10.52 17.22
CA LEU A 587 -15.79 10.70 18.64
C LEU A 587 -16.58 9.68 19.47
N ASN A 588 -16.04 9.27 20.60
CA ASN A 588 -16.64 8.25 21.51
C ASN A 588 -16.88 6.89 20.81
N TRP A 589 -16.01 6.52 19.85
CA TRP A 589 -16.18 5.29 19.04
C TRP A 589 -15.99 4.00 19.86
N ALA A 590 -15.21 4.06 20.95
CA ALA A 590 -14.85 2.90 21.75
C ALA A 590 -16.01 2.39 22.66
N GLN A 591 -17.07 3.15 22.79
CA GLN A 591 -18.24 2.76 23.62
C GLN A 591 -19.06 1.66 22.93
N PRO A 592 -19.49 0.58 23.63
CA PRO A 592 -20.39 -0.39 23.05
C PRO A 592 -21.75 0.26 22.76
N PRO A 593 -22.40 -0.04 21.63
CA PRO A 593 -23.77 0.37 21.42
C PRO A 593 -24.63 -0.24 22.53
N LYS A 594 -25.46 0.58 23.18
CA LYS A 594 -26.47 0.06 24.12
C LYS A 594 -27.36 -0.91 23.33
N VAL A 595 -27.31 -2.17 23.70
CA VAL A 595 -28.34 -3.12 23.29
C VAL A 595 -29.64 -2.63 23.93
N THR A 596 -30.49 -1.96 23.19
CA THR A 596 -31.88 -1.78 23.54
C THR A 596 -32.48 -3.17 23.53
N THR A 597 -32.49 -3.83 24.67
CA THR A 597 -33.43 -4.95 24.90
C THR A 597 -34.82 -4.35 24.80
N THR A 598 -35.40 -4.40 23.61
CA THR A 598 -36.87 -4.40 23.49
C THR A 598 -37.29 -5.68 24.18
N GLY A 599 -37.77 -5.54 25.42
CA GLY A 599 -38.40 -6.63 26.17
C GLY A 599 -39.58 -7.19 25.40
N PRO A 600 -39.99 -8.42 25.76
CA PRO A 600 -41.03 -9.16 25.08
C PRO A 600 -42.38 -8.49 25.05
#